data_c4d882e05266f7c45a5388b79154e6d1
#
_entry.id   c4d882e05266f7c45a5388b79154e6d1
#
_cell.length_a   1.000
_cell.length_b   1.000
_cell.length_c   1.000
_cell.angle_alpha   90.00
_cell.angle_beta   90.00
_cell.angle_gamma   90.00
#
_symmetry.space_group_name_H-M   'P 1'
#
loop_
_entity.id
_entity.type
_entity.pdbx_description
1 polymer ?
#
loop_
_entity_poly.entity_id
_entity_poly.type
_entity_poly.pdbx_seq_one_letter_code
_entity_poly.pdbx_strand_id
1 'polypeptide(L)'
;MTIKNEKLNNWINQFLQDAEKPFSKEWYIAYGKVIFGCLIFALVDFLMVVPYGMAPGGVYGLMSVFNNLWGWPMDIVIFMDLPLFFLGLVVLGGNLGIKTLVSVIFTWLFTFLAENIFYIPQYGYIPLIHSGEFISVDTFTALSAQLQEVYLPVRGMGNDVILQYFKPDYLLNSIVGGLGYGVAIAMIFSAGATSGGMDVISMILHRSTHIPLGTMVMIVDSAVAFTSFAVAGDIRLPIFSIILIFIEGKVIDLVIDNKVNKTMLIITNNIEGMKSLILEDLERSGTVLKGRGMYLETEKNIIYTTVNRKEYNKIKYSAKKLDPKCFITIISNTETLGEGFTPLP
;
A
#
# COMPACT_ATOMS: atom_id res chain seq x y z
N MET A 1 7.30 42.32 -2.79
CA MET A 1 6.81 41.46 -3.89
C MET A 1 7.91 40.52 -4.45
N THR A 2 9.16 40.90 -4.47
CA THR A 2 10.30 40.16 -5.06
C THR A 2 10.61 38.83 -4.33
N ILE A 3 10.59 38.78 -3.01
CA ILE A 3 10.94 37.59 -2.20
C ILE A 3 9.91 36.46 -2.36
N LYS A 4 8.63 36.80 -2.63
CA LYS A 4 7.56 35.81 -2.83
C LYS A 4 7.70 35.12 -4.18
N ASN A 5 8.16 35.89 -5.21
CA ASN A 5 8.42 35.35 -6.54
C ASN A 5 9.68 34.46 -6.59
N GLU A 6 10.69 34.79 -5.79
CA GLU A 6 11.95 34.00 -5.73
C GLU A 6 11.72 32.63 -5.06
N LYS A 7 10.95 32.60 -3.97
CA LYS A 7 10.53 31.33 -3.34
C LYS A 7 9.66 30.48 -4.26
N LEU A 8 8.75 31.11 -4.99
CA LEU A 8 7.90 30.43 -5.96
C LEU A 8 8.72 29.88 -7.14
N ASN A 9 9.66 30.66 -7.67
CA ASN A 9 10.53 30.22 -8.76
C ASN A 9 11.49 29.12 -8.31
N ASN A 10 12.05 29.19 -7.11
CA ASN A 10 12.89 28.12 -6.55
C ASN A 10 12.06 26.83 -6.33
N TRP A 11 10.83 26.94 -5.86
CA TRP A 11 9.93 25.81 -5.72
C TRP A 11 9.55 25.19 -7.09
N ILE A 12 9.25 26.01 -8.11
CA ILE A 12 8.98 25.54 -9.48
C ILE A 12 10.23 24.87 -10.09
N ASN A 13 11.41 25.45 -9.90
CA ASN A 13 12.64 24.86 -10.43
C ASN A 13 12.99 23.53 -9.75
N GLN A 14 12.79 23.42 -8.44
CA GLN A 14 12.96 22.19 -7.69
C GLN A 14 11.93 21.13 -8.12
N PHE A 15 10.70 21.56 -8.34
CA PHE A 15 9.60 20.75 -8.90
C PHE A 15 9.95 20.15 -10.28
N LEU A 16 10.59 20.96 -11.16
CA LEU A 16 10.96 20.52 -12.51
C LEU A 16 12.22 19.66 -12.51
N GLN A 17 13.14 19.83 -11.54
CA GLN A 17 14.35 19.02 -11.40
C GLN A 17 14.07 17.63 -10.82
N ASP A 18 13.13 17.52 -9.89
CA ASP A 18 12.75 16.24 -9.26
C ASP A 18 11.79 15.40 -10.13
N ALA A 19 11.23 16.01 -11.20
CA ALA A 19 10.35 15.31 -12.11
C ALA A 19 11.13 14.30 -12.97
N GLU A 20 10.70 13.06 -12.96
CA GLU A 20 11.18 12.06 -13.94
C GLU A 20 11.05 12.61 -15.36
N LYS A 21 12.08 12.42 -16.18
CA LYS A 21 12.05 12.91 -17.57
C LYS A 21 10.81 12.36 -18.25
N PRO A 22 9.89 13.20 -18.76
CA PRO A 22 8.70 12.75 -19.46
C PRO A 22 9.07 11.78 -20.59
N PHE A 23 8.27 10.73 -20.76
CA PHE A 23 8.48 9.71 -21.78
C PHE A 23 9.73 8.84 -21.60
N SER A 24 10.39 8.85 -20.42
CA SER A 24 11.44 7.89 -20.09
C SER A 24 10.83 6.52 -19.76
N LYS A 25 11.65 5.46 -19.80
CA LYS A 25 11.22 4.10 -19.42
C LYS A 25 10.73 4.07 -17.95
N GLU A 26 11.41 4.79 -17.07
CA GLU A 26 11.03 4.92 -15.67
C GLU A 26 9.68 5.61 -15.51
N TRP A 27 9.43 6.66 -16.29
CA TRP A 27 8.15 7.37 -16.31
C TRP A 27 6.98 6.43 -16.67
N TYR A 28 7.11 5.66 -17.78
CA TYR A 28 6.06 4.70 -18.17
C TYR A 28 5.83 3.61 -17.11
N ILE A 29 6.89 3.13 -16.46
CA ILE A 29 6.79 2.12 -15.40
C ILE A 29 6.08 2.72 -14.18
N ALA A 30 6.40 3.94 -13.78
CA ALA A 30 5.78 4.59 -12.63
C ALA A 30 4.28 4.83 -12.85
N TYR A 31 3.91 5.47 -13.98
CA TYR A 31 2.50 5.70 -14.29
C TYR A 31 1.73 4.40 -14.55
N GLY A 32 2.35 3.40 -15.17
CA GLY A 32 1.76 2.08 -15.32
C GLY A 32 1.44 1.42 -13.98
N LYS A 33 2.32 1.53 -12.98
CA LYS A 33 2.07 1.05 -11.62
C LYS A 33 0.92 1.80 -10.94
N VAL A 34 0.87 3.13 -11.10
CA VAL A 34 -0.23 3.94 -10.55
C VAL A 34 -1.55 3.49 -11.14
N ILE A 35 -1.68 3.46 -12.48
CA ILE A 35 -2.93 3.10 -13.16
C ILE A 35 -3.37 1.68 -12.80
N PHE A 36 -2.44 0.71 -12.80
CA PHE A 36 -2.75 -0.67 -12.46
C PHE A 36 -3.10 -0.84 -10.98
N GLY A 37 -2.42 -0.10 -10.09
CA GLY A 37 -2.77 -0.03 -8.67
C GLY A 37 -4.18 0.52 -8.45
N CYS A 38 -4.56 1.62 -9.14
CA CYS A 38 -5.91 2.19 -9.07
C CYS A 38 -6.98 1.21 -9.59
N LEU A 39 -6.67 0.44 -10.64
CA LEU A 39 -7.59 -0.58 -11.15
C LEU A 39 -7.82 -1.68 -10.11
N ILE A 40 -6.75 -2.21 -9.50
CA ILE A 40 -6.87 -3.23 -8.44
C ILE A 40 -7.64 -2.65 -7.24
N PHE A 41 -7.32 -1.41 -6.83
CA PHE A 41 -8.01 -0.73 -5.74
C PHE A 41 -9.52 -0.67 -5.98
N ALA A 42 -9.94 -0.14 -7.13
CA ALA A 42 -11.35 0.00 -7.47
C ALA A 42 -12.08 -1.36 -7.55
N LEU A 43 -11.43 -2.39 -8.11
CA LEU A 43 -12.02 -3.72 -8.18
C LEU A 43 -12.18 -4.35 -6.79
N VAL A 44 -11.18 -4.21 -5.91
CA VAL A 44 -11.26 -4.74 -4.54
C VAL A 44 -12.31 -3.98 -3.74
N ASP A 45 -12.34 -2.67 -3.84
CA ASP A 45 -13.33 -1.83 -3.18
C ASP A 45 -14.75 -2.29 -3.55
N PHE A 46 -14.98 -2.38 -4.83
CA PHE A 46 -16.29 -2.63 -5.38
C PHE A 46 -16.78 -4.08 -5.20
N LEU A 47 -15.89 -5.06 -5.22
CA LEU A 47 -16.24 -6.47 -5.15
C LEU A 47 -16.14 -7.05 -3.73
N MET A 48 -15.28 -6.49 -2.87
CA MET A 48 -14.96 -7.07 -1.57
C MET A 48 -15.38 -6.21 -0.37
N VAL A 49 -15.55 -4.90 -0.55
CA VAL A 49 -15.75 -3.97 0.56
C VAL A 49 -17.15 -3.37 0.53
N VAL A 50 -17.51 -2.70 -0.56
CA VAL A 50 -18.78 -2.00 -0.68
C VAL A 50 -20.00 -2.94 -0.50
N PRO A 51 -20.07 -4.13 -1.13
CA PRO A 51 -21.22 -5.02 -0.98
C PRO A 51 -21.43 -5.52 0.45
N TYR A 52 -20.39 -5.48 1.27
CA TYR A 52 -20.42 -5.99 2.65
C TYR A 52 -20.55 -4.88 3.70
N GLY A 53 -20.63 -3.63 3.27
CA GLY A 53 -20.76 -2.48 4.16
C GLY A 53 -19.54 -2.27 5.08
N MET A 54 -18.38 -2.84 4.72
CA MET A 54 -17.15 -2.63 5.46
C MET A 54 -16.59 -1.24 5.17
N ALA A 55 -15.99 -0.61 6.18
CA ALA A 55 -15.32 0.68 6.05
C ALA A 55 -13.79 0.43 6.03
N PRO A 56 -13.13 0.52 4.86
CA PRO A 56 -11.71 0.20 4.75
C PRO A 56 -10.79 1.26 5.39
N GLY A 57 -11.33 2.22 6.11
CA GLY A 57 -10.59 3.39 6.61
C GLY A 57 -10.65 4.55 5.62
N GLY A 58 -9.64 5.42 5.67
CA GLY A 58 -9.54 6.54 4.75
C GLY A 58 -10.67 7.55 4.86
N VAL A 59 -10.77 8.44 3.87
CA VAL A 59 -11.84 9.44 3.80
C VAL A 59 -13.19 8.78 3.51
N TYR A 60 -13.19 7.67 2.80
CA TYR A 60 -14.40 6.92 2.50
C TYR A 60 -15.04 6.33 3.76
N GLY A 61 -14.22 5.76 4.67
CA GLY A 61 -14.69 5.30 5.98
C GLY A 61 -15.27 6.43 6.83
N LEU A 62 -14.60 7.59 6.84
CA LEU A 62 -15.09 8.77 7.53
C LEU A 62 -16.42 9.26 6.94
N MET A 63 -16.54 9.26 5.61
CA MET A 63 -17.75 9.65 4.92
C MET A 63 -18.92 8.71 5.19
N SER A 64 -18.66 7.41 5.31
CA SER A 64 -19.66 6.43 5.72
C SER A 64 -20.23 6.75 7.11
N VAL A 65 -19.39 7.21 8.04
CA VAL A 65 -19.83 7.69 9.36
C VAL A 65 -20.72 8.93 9.23
N PHE A 66 -20.34 9.90 8.40
CA PHE A 66 -21.13 11.11 8.19
C PHE A 66 -22.45 10.84 7.47
N ASN A 67 -22.45 9.91 6.53
CA ASN A 67 -23.68 9.46 5.88
C ASN A 67 -24.66 8.87 6.91
N ASN A 68 -24.18 8.00 7.79
CA ASN A 68 -25.01 7.38 8.82
C ASN A 68 -25.49 8.38 9.88
N LEU A 69 -24.69 9.38 10.27
CA LEU A 69 -25.06 10.36 11.30
C LEU A 69 -25.96 11.49 10.78
N TRP A 70 -25.65 12.00 9.59
CA TRP A 70 -26.25 13.23 9.07
C TRP A 70 -26.92 13.08 7.71
N GLY A 71 -26.90 11.85 7.14
CA GLY A 71 -27.47 11.58 5.82
C GLY A 71 -26.71 12.24 4.67
N TRP A 72 -25.42 12.55 4.86
CA TRP A 72 -24.62 13.15 3.80
C TRP A 72 -24.43 12.18 2.64
N PRO A 73 -24.61 12.61 1.39
CA PRO A 73 -24.41 11.73 0.25
C PRO A 73 -22.92 11.34 0.12
N MET A 74 -22.67 10.09 -0.26
CA MET A 74 -21.29 9.55 -0.38
C MET A 74 -20.45 10.29 -1.43
N ASP A 75 -21.10 10.89 -2.44
CA ASP A 75 -20.43 11.66 -3.52
C ASP A 75 -19.63 12.86 -3.01
N ILE A 76 -19.90 13.33 -1.79
CA ILE A 76 -19.16 14.44 -1.17
C ILE A 76 -17.71 14.05 -0.81
N VAL A 77 -17.37 12.76 -0.80
CA VAL A 77 -16.00 12.27 -0.54
C VAL A 77 -14.94 13.05 -1.33
N ILE A 78 -15.20 13.34 -2.59
CA ILE A 78 -14.26 14.06 -3.46
C ILE A 78 -13.92 15.45 -2.91
N PHE A 79 -14.87 16.12 -2.26
CA PHE A 79 -14.62 17.43 -1.64
C PHE A 79 -13.77 17.34 -0.37
N MET A 80 -13.76 16.19 0.30
CA MET A 80 -12.89 15.94 1.44
C MET A 80 -11.47 15.52 1.00
N ASP A 81 -11.34 14.85 -0.14
CA ASP A 81 -10.05 14.46 -0.70
C ASP A 81 -9.28 15.68 -1.26
N LEU A 82 -9.96 16.66 -1.83
CA LEU A 82 -9.32 17.85 -2.40
C LEU A 82 -8.42 18.61 -1.42
N PRO A 83 -8.86 18.98 -0.20
CA PRO A 83 -7.99 19.63 0.78
C PRO A 83 -6.77 18.78 1.16
N LEU A 84 -6.95 17.47 1.30
CA LEU A 84 -5.86 16.54 1.62
C LEU A 84 -4.88 16.44 0.46
N PHE A 85 -5.36 16.40 -0.77
CA PHE A 85 -4.53 16.46 -1.97
C PHE A 85 -3.67 17.74 -2.01
N PHE A 86 -4.27 18.92 -1.77
CA PHE A 86 -3.53 20.17 -1.72
C PHE A 86 -2.50 20.20 -0.58
N LEU A 87 -2.85 19.64 0.59
CA LEU A 87 -1.91 19.48 1.70
C LEU A 87 -0.72 18.61 1.27
N GLY A 88 -0.98 17.50 0.61
CA GLY A 88 0.06 16.62 0.08
C GLY A 88 0.97 17.31 -0.93
N LEU A 89 0.40 18.10 -1.85
CA LEU A 89 1.15 18.85 -2.85
C LEU A 89 2.10 19.87 -2.21
N VAL A 90 1.66 20.55 -1.15
CA VAL A 90 2.48 21.55 -0.43
C VAL A 90 3.56 20.89 0.43
N VAL A 91 3.26 19.79 1.12
CA VAL A 91 4.16 19.18 2.11
C VAL A 91 5.10 18.15 1.48
N LEU A 92 4.59 17.35 0.55
CA LEU A 92 5.35 16.24 -0.05
C LEU A 92 6.06 16.61 -1.36
N GLY A 93 5.71 17.77 -1.96
CA GLY A 93 6.33 18.28 -3.17
C GLY A 93 5.60 17.92 -4.45
N GLY A 94 5.94 18.62 -5.53
CA GLY A 94 5.14 18.64 -6.75
C GLY A 94 5.16 17.38 -7.60
N ASN A 95 6.27 16.65 -7.62
CA ASN A 95 6.36 15.40 -8.41
C ASN A 95 5.40 14.34 -7.88
N LEU A 96 5.32 14.23 -6.57
CA LEU A 96 4.37 13.35 -5.87
C LEU A 96 2.93 13.83 -6.10
N GLY A 97 2.71 15.15 -6.16
CA GLY A 97 1.41 15.75 -6.40
C GLY A 97 0.80 15.42 -7.77
N ILE A 98 1.57 15.48 -8.86
CA ILE A 98 1.06 15.15 -10.21
C ILE A 98 0.66 13.67 -10.29
N LYS A 99 1.51 12.76 -9.79
CA LYS A 99 1.23 11.32 -9.78
C LYS A 99 0.01 10.99 -8.91
N THR A 100 -0.15 11.70 -7.79
CA THR A 100 -1.32 11.58 -6.92
C THR A 100 -2.59 12.10 -7.61
N LEU A 101 -2.51 13.20 -8.36
CA LEU A 101 -3.63 13.68 -9.15
C LEU A 101 -4.08 12.63 -10.17
N VAL A 102 -3.13 12.03 -10.87
CA VAL A 102 -3.41 10.94 -11.82
C VAL A 102 -4.03 9.74 -11.09
N SER A 103 -3.50 9.39 -9.93
CA SER A 103 -4.05 8.30 -9.10
C SER A 103 -5.51 8.59 -8.72
N VAL A 104 -5.82 9.74 -8.18
CA VAL A 104 -7.19 10.14 -7.80
C VAL A 104 -8.15 10.08 -8.99
N ILE A 105 -7.74 10.64 -10.16
CA ILE A 105 -8.57 10.61 -11.37
C ILE A 105 -8.83 9.17 -11.83
N PHE A 106 -7.80 8.32 -11.88
CA PHE A 106 -7.97 6.94 -12.34
C PHE A 106 -8.71 6.07 -11.32
N THR A 107 -8.52 6.29 -10.03
CA THR A 107 -9.32 5.60 -8.99
C THR A 107 -10.79 5.95 -9.16
N TRP A 108 -11.12 7.25 -9.25
CA TRP A 108 -12.50 7.69 -9.49
C TRP A 108 -13.07 7.10 -10.79
N LEU A 109 -12.30 7.15 -11.88
CA LEU A 109 -12.74 6.60 -13.18
C LEU A 109 -13.02 5.09 -13.08
N PHE A 110 -12.13 4.33 -12.47
CA PHE A 110 -12.30 2.88 -12.36
C PHE A 110 -13.42 2.50 -11.38
N THR A 111 -13.60 3.25 -10.30
CA THR A 111 -14.75 3.06 -9.40
C THR A 111 -16.06 3.35 -10.14
N PHE A 112 -16.14 4.46 -10.87
CA PHE A 112 -17.30 4.78 -11.68
C PHE A 112 -17.59 3.71 -12.75
N LEU A 113 -16.56 3.18 -13.42
CA LEU A 113 -16.72 2.10 -14.38
C LEU A 113 -17.17 0.79 -13.67
N ALA A 114 -16.60 0.47 -12.52
CA ALA A 114 -16.99 -0.71 -11.74
C ALA A 114 -18.46 -0.63 -11.29
N GLU A 115 -18.91 0.52 -10.84
CA GLU A 115 -20.31 0.76 -10.52
C GLU A 115 -21.23 0.49 -11.72
N ASN A 116 -20.88 0.99 -12.89
CA ASN A 116 -21.71 0.80 -14.08
C ASN A 116 -21.69 -0.65 -14.61
N ILE A 117 -20.63 -1.41 -14.34
CA ILE A 117 -20.48 -2.80 -14.80
C ILE A 117 -21.10 -3.79 -13.80
N PHE A 118 -20.86 -3.59 -12.50
CA PHE A 118 -21.18 -4.58 -11.45
C PHE A 118 -22.38 -4.18 -10.60
N TYR A 119 -22.72 -2.89 -10.54
CA TYR A 119 -23.91 -2.44 -9.80
C TYR A 119 -25.15 -2.46 -10.68
N ILE A 120 -26.21 -3.06 -10.15
CA ILE A 120 -27.50 -3.09 -10.82
C ILE A 120 -28.51 -2.41 -9.90
N PRO A 121 -29.08 -1.25 -10.29
CA PRO A 121 -29.89 -0.40 -9.41
C PRO A 121 -31.06 -1.13 -8.70
N GLN A 122 -31.58 -2.19 -9.30
CA GLN A 122 -32.69 -2.98 -8.74
C GLN A 122 -32.25 -4.13 -7.81
N TYR A 123 -30.98 -4.57 -7.88
CA TYR A 123 -30.52 -5.81 -7.27
C TYR A 123 -29.23 -5.66 -6.45
N GLY A 124 -28.67 -4.46 -6.36
CA GLY A 124 -27.44 -4.19 -5.62
C GLY A 124 -26.19 -4.78 -6.28
N TYR A 125 -25.21 -5.11 -5.48
CA TYR A 125 -23.88 -5.57 -5.90
C TYR A 125 -23.85 -7.08 -6.10
N ILE A 126 -22.92 -7.55 -6.95
CA ILE A 126 -22.63 -8.97 -7.13
C ILE A 126 -21.46 -9.33 -6.19
N PRO A 127 -21.68 -10.09 -5.10
CA PRO A 127 -20.57 -10.50 -4.23
C PRO A 127 -19.75 -11.60 -4.90
N LEU A 128 -18.41 -11.47 -4.87
CA LEU A 128 -17.52 -12.52 -5.37
C LEU A 128 -17.25 -13.61 -4.34
N ILE A 129 -17.24 -13.26 -3.07
CA ILE A 129 -16.95 -14.19 -1.98
C ILE A 129 -18.17 -14.31 -1.09
N HIS A 130 -18.75 -15.49 -1.04
CA HIS A 130 -19.84 -15.81 -0.16
C HIS A 130 -19.65 -17.22 0.44
N SER A 131 -20.01 -17.38 1.69
CA SER A 131 -19.84 -18.64 2.43
C SER A 131 -21.14 -19.41 2.59
N GLY A 132 -22.05 -19.33 1.67
CA GLY A 132 -23.31 -20.00 1.91
C GLY A 132 -24.17 -20.20 0.69
N GLU A 133 -25.26 -20.90 0.89
CA GLU A 133 -26.27 -21.11 -0.12
C GLU A 133 -26.99 -19.80 -0.42
N PHE A 134 -27.26 -19.58 -1.69
CA PHE A 134 -28.18 -18.55 -2.11
C PHE A 134 -29.60 -19.02 -1.74
N ILE A 135 -30.35 -18.16 -1.09
CA ILE A 135 -31.75 -18.43 -0.76
C ILE A 135 -32.68 -17.58 -1.60
N SER A 136 -33.82 -18.14 -1.99
CA SER A 136 -34.84 -17.39 -2.71
C SER A 136 -35.51 -16.35 -1.81
N VAL A 137 -36.24 -15.39 -2.41
CA VAL A 137 -37.06 -14.41 -1.69
C VAL A 137 -38.08 -15.10 -0.77
N ASP A 138 -38.74 -16.16 -1.25
CA ASP A 138 -39.72 -16.86 -0.47
C ASP A 138 -39.12 -17.53 0.77
N THR A 139 -37.91 -18.10 0.61
CA THR A 139 -37.19 -18.71 1.75
C THR A 139 -36.74 -17.62 2.72
N PHE A 140 -36.22 -16.49 2.22
CA PHE A 140 -35.80 -15.34 3.04
C PHE A 140 -36.97 -14.77 3.86
N THR A 141 -38.14 -14.57 3.24
CA THR A 141 -39.31 -14.02 3.93
C THR A 141 -39.89 -14.97 4.99
N ALA A 142 -39.63 -16.27 4.85
CA ALA A 142 -40.03 -17.28 5.84
C ALA A 142 -39.06 -17.33 7.05
N LEU A 143 -37.87 -16.69 6.98
CA LEU A 143 -36.92 -16.61 8.09
C LEU A 143 -37.40 -15.64 9.18
N SER A 144 -37.01 -15.90 10.43
CA SER A 144 -37.21 -14.94 11.51
C SER A 144 -36.44 -13.64 11.26
N ALA A 145 -36.93 -12.51 11.76
CA ALA A 145 -36.30 -11.20 11.57
C ALA A 145 -34.78 -11.19 11.93
N GLN A 146 -34.41 -11.91 13.01
CA GLN A 146 -33.02 -12.04 13.43
C GLN A 146 -32.14 -12.79 12.40
N LEU A 147 -32.70 -13.78 11.69
CA LEU A 147 -31.96 -14.50 10.64
C LEU A 147 -31.93 -13.71 9.33
N GLN A 148 -32.95 -12.90 9.05
CA GLN A 148 -32.96 -12.01 7.88
C GLN A 148 -31.83 -10.99 7.91
N GLU A 149 -31.47 -10.46 9.08
CA GLU A 149 -30.34 -9.51 9.26
C GLU A 149 -28.96 -10.08 8.86
N VAL A 150 -28.84 -11.40 8.75
CA VAL A 150 -27.58 -12.08 8.38
C VAL A 150 -27.40 -12.19 6.87
N TYR A 151 -28.43 -11.99 6.09
CA TYR A 151 -28.42 -12.17 4.64
C TYR A 151 -28.44 -10.84 3.90
N LEU A 152 -27.63 -10.74 2.84
CA LEU A 152 -27.59 -9.58 1.96
C LEU A 152 -28.28 -9.90 0.63
N PRO A 153 -29.00 -8.93 0.04
CA PRO A 153 -29.66 -9.13 -1.24
C PRO A 153 -28.63 -9.16 -2.39
N VAL A 154 -28.87 -10.04 -3.35
CA VAL A 154 -28.03 -10.18 -4.54
C VAL A 154 -28.89 -10.61 -5.74
N ARG A 155 -28.42 -10.26 -6.92
CA ARG A 155 -29.02 -10.74 -8.17
C ARG A 155 -28.71 -12.22 -8.39
N GLY A 156 -29.72 -13.02 -8.72
CA GLY A 156 -29.54 -14.39 -9.20
C GLY A 156 -28.81 -14.42 -10.55
N MET A 157 -27.98 -15.43 -10.78
CA MET A 157 -27.39 -15.65 -12.09
C MET A 157 -28.43 -16.28 -13.03
N GLY A 158 -28.78 -15.59 -14.13
CA GLY A 158 -29.70 -16.09 -15.14
C GLY A 158 -30.50 -14.99 -15.83
N ASN A 159 -31.28 -15.37 -16.86
CA ASN A 159 -32.17 -14.45 -17.58
C ASN A 159 -33.40 -14.01 -16.74
N ASP A 160 -33.77 -14.81 -15.75
CA ASP A 160 -34.81 -14.47 -14.80
C ASP A 160 -34.20 -13.70 -13.64
N VAL A 161 -34.62 -12.46 -13.54
CA VAL A 161 -34.18 -11.52 -12.55
C VAL A 161 -34.85 -11.84 -11.20
N ILE A 162 -34.44 -12.93 -10.55
CA ILE A 162 -34.92 -13.29 -9.22
C ILE A 162 -33.92 -12.70 -8.22
N LEU A 163 -34.44 -11.86 -7.33
CA LEU A 163 -33.67 -11.41 -6.17
C LEU A 163 -33.33 -12.62 -5.32
N GLN A 164 -32.08 -12.77 -4.98
CA GLN A 164 -31.60 -13.82 -4.07
C GLN A 164 -30.94 -13.16 -2.87
N TYR A 165 -30.78 -13.92 -1.81
CA TYR A 165 -30.08 -13.50 -0.61
C TYR A 165 -28.92 -14.46 -0.35
N PHE A 166 -27.81 -13.94 0.12
CA PHE A 166 -26.64 -14.74 0.44
C PHE A 166 -26.11 -14.39 1.83
N LYS A 167 -25.45 -15.34 2.45
CA LYS A 167 -24.78 -15.14 3.72
C LYS A 167 -23.35 -14.66 3.47
N PRO A 168 -22.98 -13.45 3.89
CA PRO A 168 -21.64 -12.93 3.69
C PRO A 168 -20.61 -13.63 4.57
N ASP A 169 -19.42 -13.89 4.02
CA ASP A 169 -18.23 -14.30 4.79
C ASP A 169 -17.34 -13.09 5.04
N TYR A 170 -17.62 -12.35 6.09
CA TYR A 170 -16.90 -11.15 6.46
C TYR A 170 -15.42 -11.40 6.72
N LEU A 171 -15.05 -12.55 7.32
CA LEU A 171 -13.66 -12.85 7.63
C LEU A 171 -12.84 -13.08 6.36
N LEU A 172 -13.32 -13.96 5.48
CA LEU A 172 -12.64 -14.24 4.21
C LEU A 172 -12.54 -12.98 3.35
N ASN A 173 -13.61 -12.21 3.31
CA ASN A 173 -13.63 -10.93 2.60
C ASN A 173 -12.63 -9.91 3.16
N SER A 174 -12.51 -9.79 4.48
CA SER A 174 -11.52 -8.91 5.11
C SER A 174 -10.09 -9.33 4.77
N ILE A 175 -9.82 -10.64 4.72
CA ILE A 175 -8.50 -11.15 4.37
C ILE A 175 -8.18 -10.84 2.89
N VAL A 176 -9.06 -11.24 1.99
CA VAL A 176 -8.84 -11.05 0.53
C VAL A 176 -8.85 -9.58 0.16
N GLY A 177 -9.78 -8.80 0.72
CA GLY A 177 -9.85 -7.36 0.55
C GLY A 177 -8.58 -6.66 1.03
N GLY A 178 -8.10 -6.98 2.24
CA GLY A 178 -6.88 -6.42 2.80
C GLY A 178 -5.63 -6.78 2.00
N LEU A 179 -5.53 -8.00 1.47
CA LEU A 179 -4.46 -8.40 0.55
C LEU A 179 -4.51 -7.57 -0.75
N GLY A 180 -5.70 -7.43 -1.33
CA GLY A 180 -5.90 -6.68 -2.57
C GLY A 180 -5.60 -5.19 -2.42
N TYR A 181 -6.14 -4.54 -1.39
CA TYR A 181 -5.84 -3.14 -1.08
C TYR A 181 -4.35 -2.92 -0.79
N GLY A 182 -3.75 -3.78 0.03
CA GLY A 182 -2.33 -3.68 0.36
C GLY A 182 -1.43 -3.74 -0.87
N VAL A 183 -1.73 -4.63 -1.83
CA VAL A 183 -1.00 -4.68 -3.11
C VAL A 183 -1.24 -3.43 -3.94
N ALA A 184 -2.50 -2.99 -4.07
CA ALA A 184 -2.88 -1.82 -4.84
C ALA A 184 -2.17 -0.55 -4.35
N ILE A 185 -2.29 -0.27 -3.04
CA ILE A 185 -1.71 0.92 -2.41
C ILE A 185 -0.18 0.84 -2.40
N ALA A 186 0.41 -0.33 -2.14
CA ALA A 186 1.86 -0.50 -2.24
C ALA A 186 2.40 -0.23 -3.65
N MET A 187 1.66 -0.58 -4.69
CA MET A 187 2.02 -0.23 -6.08
C MET A 187 1.98 1.28 -6.31
N ILE A 188 0.93 1.95 -5.86
CA ILE A 188 0.76 3.41 -5.97
C ILE A 188 1.89 4.12 -5.21
N PHE A 189 2.13 3.78 -3.94
CA PHE A 189 3.21 4.35 -3.13
C PHE A 189 4.60 4.08 -3.72
N SER A 190 4.81 2.87 -4.26
CA SER A 190 6.09 2.51 -4.88
C SER A 190 6.41 3.31 -6.13
N ALA A 191 5.42 3.91 -6.75
CA ALA A 191 5.56 4.79 -7.90
C ALA A 191 5.74 6.27 -7.50
N GLY A 192 5.72 6.58 -6.20
CA GLY A 192 5.78 7.95 -5.67
C GLY A 192 4.46 8.70 -5.86
N ALA A 193 3.32 8.04 -5.64
CA ALA A 193 2.00 8.62 -5.61
C ALA A 193 1.27 8.20 -4.33
N THR A 194 0.13 8.81 -4.03
CA THR A 194 -0.82 8.32 -3.02
C THR A 194 -2.17 8.02 -3.69
N SER A 195 -3.04 7.26 -3.04
CA SER A 195 -4.41 7.05 -3.52
C SER A 195 -5.27 8.31 -3.43
N GLY A 196 -4.77 9.34 -2.74
CA GLY A 196 -5.54 10.49 -2.27
C GLY A 196 -6.00 10.29 -0.82
N GLY A 197 -6.84 11.18 -0.32
CA GLY A 197 -7.46 11.00 0.99
C GLY A 197 -6.49 10.91 2.17
N MET A 198 -6.80 10.04 3.15
CA MET A 198 -6.01 9.87 4.38
C MET A 198 -4.62 9.29 4.16
N ASP A 199 -4.36 8.64 3.02
CA ASP A 199 -3.04 8.15 2.63
C ASP A 199 -1.99 9.26 2.55
N VAL A 200 -2.43 10.48 2.19
CA VAL A 200 -1.58 11.67 2.20
C VAL A 200 -1.09 11.96 3.62
N ILE A 201 -1.98 11.85 4.61
CA ILE A 201 -1.63 12.05 6.03
C ILE A 201 -0.66 10.97 6.48
N SER A 202 -0.94 9.71 6.13
CA SER A 202 -0.07 8.57 6.46
C SER A 202 1.34 8.76 5.90
N MET A 203 1.47 9.26 4.66
CA MET A 203 2.76 9.56 4.04
C MET A 203 3.48 10.74 4.69
N ILE A 204 2.77 11.81 5.07
CA ILE A 204 3.35 12.94 5.80
C ILE A 204 3.89 12.49 7.16
N LEU A 205 3.11 11.71 7.90
CA LEU A 205 3.50 11.18 9.20
C LEU A 205 4.67 10.20 9.08
N HIS A 206 4.67 9.31 8.10
CA HIS A 206 5.78 8.42 7.80
C HIS A 206 7.08 9.23 7.58
N ARG A 207 7.03 10.29 6.77
CA ARG A 207 8.21 11.13 6.49
C ARG A 207 8.74 11.84 7.73
N SER A 208 7.89 12.19 8.70
CA SER A 208 8.29 12.89 9.93
C SER A 208 8.72 11.94 11.05
N THR A 209 8.14 10.74 11.13
CA THR A 209 8.34 9.80 12.24
C THR A 209 9.26 8.63 11.91
N HIS A 210 9.54 8.39 10.62
CA HIS A 210 10.31 7.23 10.12
C HIS A 210 9.70 5.86 10.47
N ILE A 211 8.44 5.82 10.92
CA ILE A 211 7.69 4.57 11.11
C ILE A 211 7.36 3.98 9.72
N PRO A 212 7.38 2.65 9.53
CA PRO A 212 7.03 2.03 8.25
C PRO A 212 5.70 2.53 7.68
N LEU A 213 5.63 2.73 6.37
CA LEU A 213 4.50 3.42 5.73
C LEU A 213 3.19 2.64 5.89
N GLY A 214 3.20 1.31 5.73
CA GLY A 214 2.01 0.50 5.96
C GLY A 214 1.55 0.51 7.41
N THR A 215 2.49 0.61 8.36
CA THR A 215 2.15 0.79 9.78
C THR A 215 1.49 2.15 10.02
N MET A 216 1.90 3.22 9.32
CA MET A 216 1.24 4.52 9.40
C MET A 216 -0.15 4.49 8.80
N VAL A 217 -0.35 3.85 7.67
CA VAL A 217 -1.67 3.61 7.08
C VAL A 217 -2.57 2.89 8.09
N MET A 218 -2.09 1.80 8.70
CA MET A 218 -2.85 1.10 9.75
C MET A 218 -3.28 2.01 10.90
N ILE A 219 -2.39 2.87 11.38
CA ILE A 219 -2.70 3.77 12.52
C ILE A 219 -3.79 4.78 12.11
N VAL A 220 -3.61 5.44 10.97
CA VAL A 220 -4.53 6.48 10.50
C VAL A 220 -5.89 5.89 10.18
N ASP A 221 -5.94 4.79 9.43
CA ASP A 221 -7.19 4.17 9.01
C ASP A 221 -7.92 3.47 10.16
N SER A 222 -7.18 2.87 11.10
CA SER A 222 -7.78 2.35 12.33
C SER A 222 -8.42 3.46 13.16
N ALA A 223 -7.81 4.64 13.24
CA ALA A 223 -8.42 5.77 13.94
C ALA A 223 -9.75 6.16 13.31
N VAL A 224 -9.85 6.15 11.97
CA VAL A 224 -11.13 6.37 11.27
C VAL A 224 -12.10 5.23 11.52
N ALA A 225 -11.66 3.97 11.41
CA ALA A 225 -12.51 2.81 11.66
C ALA A 225 -13.08 2.78 13.08
N PHE A 226 -12.31 3.25 14.08
CA PHE A 226 -12.82 3.41 15.44
C PHE A 226 -13.99 4.38 15.53
N THR A 227 -14.07 5.42 14.71
CA THR A 227 -15.22 6.32 14.70
C THR A 227 -16.50 5.62 14.23
N SER A 228 -16.36 4.61 13.38
CA SER A 228 -17.50 3.83 12.88
C SER A 228 -18.17 2.96 13.96
N PHE A 229 -17.47 2.58 15.03
CA PHE A 229 -18.07 1.88 16.16
C PHE A 229 -19.22 2.65 16.83
N ALA A 230 -19.14 3.98 16.83
CA ALA A 230 -20.18 4.81 17.44
C ALA A 230 -21.48 4.86 16.62
N VAL A 231 -21.42 4.48 15.35
CA VAL A 231 -22.50 4.68 14.37
C VAL A 231 -22.97 3.38 13.74
N ALA A 232 -22.11 2.36 13.73
CA ALA A 232 -22.45 1.06 13.16
C ALA A 232 -23.54 0.38 14.02
N GLY A 233 -24.65 0.03 13.39
CA GLY A 233 -25.69 -0.78 14.03
C GLY A 233 -25.24 -2.22 14.35
N ASP A 234 -24.19 -2.69 13.65
CA ASP A 234 -23.58 -4.01 13.81
C ASP A 234 -22.09 -3.88 14.16
N ILE A 235 -21.71 -4.33 15.36
CA ILE A 235 -20.32 -4.29 15.85
C ILE A 235 -19.36 -5.15 15.02
N ARG A 236 -19.86 -6.11 14.26
CA ARG A 236 -19.04 -6.99 13.42
C ARG A 236 -18.34 -6.22 12.30
N LEU A 237 -19.04 -5.26 11.69
CA LEU A 237 -18.51 -4.48 10.56
C LEU A 237 -17.20 -3.73 10.91
N PRO A 238 -17.15 -2.92 11.99
CA PRO A 238 -15.90 -2.28 12.41
C PRO A 238 -14.78 -3.29 12.74
N ILE A 239 -15.10 -4.42 13.38
CA ILE A 239 -14.10 -5.45 13.71
C ILE A 239 -13.47 -6.02 12.44
N PHE A 240 -14.28 -6.40 11.45
CA PHE A 240 -13.78 -6.93 10.19
C PHE A 240 -13.05 -5.87 9.35
N SER A 241 -13.46 -4.61 9.44
CA SER A 241 -12.73 -3.48 8.85
C SER A 241 -11.33 -3.31 9.44
N ILE A 242 -11.18 -3.44 10.76
CA ILE A 242 -9.86 -3.40 11.42
C ILE A 242 -8.98 -4.57 10.98
N ILE A 243 -9.53 -5.78 10.82
CA ILE A 243 -8.79 -6.93 10.30
C ILE A 243 -8.30 -6.65 8.88
N LEU A 244 -9.16 -6.09 8.03
CA LEU A 244 -8.80 -5.69 6.66
C LEU A 244 -7.66 -4.68 6.67
N ILE A 245 -7.76 -3.59 7.44
CA ILE A 245 -6.75 -2.53 7.56
C ILE A 245 -5.42 -3.09 8.08
N PHE A 246 -5.47 -4.02 9.04
CA PHE A 246 -4.26 -4.67 9.56
C PHE A 246 -3.53 -5.46 8.48
N ILE A 247 -4.25 -6.27 7.70
CA ILE A 247 -3.68 -7.07 6.60
C ILE A 247 -3.13 -6.15 5.52
N GLU A 248 -3.89 -5.14 5.13
CA GLU A 248 -3.49 -4.12 4.16
C GLU A 248 -2.16 -3.48 4.53
N GLY A 249 -2.04 -2.92 5.73
CA GLY A 249 -0.81 -2.27 6.18
C GLY A 249 0.38 -3.23 6.24
N LYS A 250 0.18 -4.50 6.62
CA LYS A 250 1.26 -5.51 6.59
C LYS A 250 1.70 -5.85 5.17
N VAL A 251 0.78 -5.89 4.22
CA VAL A 251 1.11 -6.12 2.81
C VAL A 251 1.86 -4.91 2.23
N ILE A 252 1.43 -3.69 2.56
CA ILE A 252 2.12 -2.46 2.15
C ILE A 252 3.57 -2.50 2.63
N ASP A 253 3.82 -2.73 3.92
CA ASP A 253 5.16 -2.81 4.48
C ASP A 253 5.98 -3.91 3.81
N LEU A 254 5.42 -5.10 3.62
CA LEU A 254 6.10 -6.23 2.98
C LEU A 254 6.51 -5.94 1.53
N VAL A 255 5.69 -5.23 0.77
CA VAL A 255 5.97 -4.88 -0.64
C VAL A 255 6.98 -3.74 -0.72
N ILE A 256 6.85 -2.73 0.14
CA ILE A 256 7.74 -1.55 0.15
C ILE A 256 9.10 -1.90 0.76
N ASP A 257 9.15 -2.64 1.87
CA ASP A 257 10.40 -3.08 2.53
C ASP A 257 11.30 -3.92 1.62
N ASN A 258 10.74 -4.52 0.58
CA ASN A 258 11.54 -5.22 -0.43
C ASN A 258 12.53 -4.32 -1.18
N LYS A 259 12.40 -2.99 -1.08
CA LYS A 259 13.31 -2.00 -1.67
C LYS A 259 14.39 -1.51 -0.68
N VAL A 260 14.28 -1.86 0.60
CA VAL A 260 15.25 -1.42 1.62
C VAL A 260 16.58 -2.10 1.38
N ASN A 261 17.63 -1.29 1.23
CA ASN A 261 19.00 -1.77 1.12
C ASN A 261 19.44 -2.41 2.43
N LYS A 262 20.31 -3.39 2.33
CA LYS A 262 20.91 -4.09 3.47
C LYS A 262 22.39 -3.84 3.48
N THR A 263 22.92 -3.47 4.63
CA THR A 263 24.38 -3.48 4.87
C THR A 263 24.80 -4.84 5.33
N MET A 264 25.83 -5.37 4.71
CA MET A 264 26.44 -6.65 5.06
C MET A 264 27.84 -6.42 5.60
N LEU A 265 28.10 -6.99 6.77
CA LEU A 265 29.45 -7.13 7.34
C LEU A 265 29.83 -8.61 7.20
N ILE A 266 30.80 -8.90 6.33
CA ILE A 266 31.20 -10.26 5.99
C ILE A 266 32.62 -10.51 6.50
N ILE A 267 32.76 -11.37 7.48
CA ILE A 267 34.06 -11.82 7.99
C ILE A 267 34.37 -13.14 7.29
N THR A 268 35.43 -13.15 6.48
CA THR A 268 35.82 -14.32 5.69
C THR A 268 37.33 -14.46 5.61
N ASN A 269 37.81 -15.69 5.43
CA ASN A 269 39.20 -15.99 5.12
C ASN A 269 39.44 -15.98 3.58
N ASN A 270 38.41 -16.07 2.77
CA ASN A 270 38.50 -16.03 1.30
C ASN A 270 38.04 -14.65 0.77
N ILE A 271 38.91 -13.64 0.94
CA ILE A 271 38.61 -12.27 0.56
C ILE A 271 38.49 -12.13 -0.96
N GLU A 272 39.43 -12.72 -1.71
CA GLU A 272 39.46 -12.57 -3.18
C GLU A 272 38.22 -13.18 -3.85
N GLY A 273 37.80 -14.38 -3.41
CA GLY A 273 36.57 -14.98 -3.93
C GLY A 273 35.33 -14.15 -3.59
N MET A 274 35.28 -13.54 -2.39
CA MET A 274 34.16 -12.69 -2.00
C MET A 274 34.18 -11.34 -2.73
N LYS A 275 35.35 -10.81 -2.97
CA LYS A 275 35.58 -9.56 -3.73
C LYS A 275 35.12 -9.73 -5.18
N SER A 276 35.52 -10.82 -5.86
CA SER A 276 35.07 -11.13 -7.22
C SER A 276 33.51 -11.24 -7.27
N LEU A 277 32.90 -11.95 -6.34
CA LEU A 277 31.45 -12.06 -6.24
C LEU A 277 30.77 -10.69 -6.11
N ILE A 278 31.30 -9.77 -5.31
CA ILE A 278 30.70 -8.46 -5.06
C ILE A 278 30.95 -7.51 -6.24
N LEU A 279 32.17 -7.44 -6.75
CA LEU A 279 32.56 -6.49 -7.79
C LEU A 279 32.16 -6.95 -9.20
N GLU A 280 32.36 -8.24 -9.52
CA GLU A 280 32.18 -8.74 -10.89
C GLU A 280 30.78 -9.29 -11.11
N ASP A 281 30.28 -10.10 -10.16
CA ASP A 281 28.97 -10.77 -10.33
C ASP A 281 27.78 -9.88 -9.96
N LEU A 282 27.96 -8.92 -9.06
CA LEU A 282 26.91 -8.04 -8.56
C LEU A 282 27.10 -6.58 -8.98
N GLU A 283 28.26 -6.25 -9.57
CA GLU A 283 28.61 -4.87 -9.97
C GLU A 283 28.40 -3.87 -8.81
N ARG A 284 28.75 -4.32 -7.58
CA ARG A 284 28.65 -3.51 -6.36
C ARG A 284 30.03 -3.25 -5.78
N SER A 285 30.17 -2.11 -5.13
CA SER A 285 31.39 -1.80 -4.38
C SER A 285 31.31 -2.26 -2.93
N GLY A 286 32.47 -2.37 -2.31
CA GLY A 286 32.58 -2.67 -0.89
C GLY A 286 33.90 -2.16 -0.33
N THR A 287 33.97 -2.02 0.98
CA THR A 287 35.15 -1.59 1.70
C THR A 287 35.68 -2.73 2.58
N VAL A 288 36.97 -3.02 2.51
CA VAL A 288 37.60 -3.98 3.42
C VAL A 288 38.08 -3.22 4.65
N LEU A 289 37.52 -3.56 5.79
CA LEU A 289 37.90 -3.08 7.11
C LEU A 289 38.84 -4.09 7.76
N LYS A 290 39.96 -3.61 8.32
CA LYS A 290 40.86 -4.45 9.11
C LYS A 290 40.38 -4.49 10.56
N GLY A 291 40.21 -5.67 11.11
CA GLY A 291 39.82 -5.90 12.49
C GLY A 291 40.75 -6.90 13.16
N ARG A 292 40.67 -7.00 14.48
CA ARG A 292 41.38 -8.01 15.26
C ARG A 292 40.40 -8.87 16.05
N GLY A 293 40.51 -10.18 15.95
CA GLY A 293 39.68 -11.09 16.70
C GLY A 293 39.94 -10.98 18.20
N MET A 294 38.90 -10.84 19.01
CA MET A 294 39.06 -10.63 20.46
C MET A 294 39.61 -11.88 21.18
N TYR A 295 39.29 -13.06 20.71
CA TYR A 295 39.72 -14.32 21.38
C TYR A 295 41.10 -14.81 20.93
N LEU A 296 41.32 -14.90 19.61
CA LEU A 296 42.55 -15.39 19.04
C LEU A 296 43.58 -14.29 18.73
N GLU A 297 43.22 -13.05 18.91
CA GLU A 297 43.99 -11.84 18.59
C GLU A 297 44.56 -11.80 17.16
N THR A 298 44.02 -12.63 16.27
CA THR A 298 44.42 -12.69 14.86
C THR A 298 43.78 -11.56 14.04
N GLU A 299 44.49 -11.07 13.03
CA GLU A 299 43.93 -10.13 12.08
C GLU A 299 42.78 -10.75 11.31
N LYS A 300 41.71 -10.01 11.14
CA LYS A 300 40.52 -10.37 10.37
C LYS A 300 40.19 -9.26 9.39
N ASN A 301 39.81 -9.65 8.19
CA ASN A 301 39.29 -8.73 7.19
C ASN A 301 37.75 -8.82 7.19
N ILE A 302 37.11 -7.68 7.25
CA ILE A 302 35.67 -7.53 7.28
C ILE A 302 35.27 -6.77 6.01
N ILE A 303 34.52 -7.38 5.14
CA ILE A 303 33.97 -6.72 3.97
C ILE A 303 32.67 -6.02 4.39
N TYR A 304 32.66 -4.71 4.21
CA TYR A 304 31.49 -3.85 4.37
C TYR A 304 30.91 -3.56 2.99
N THR A 305 29.66 -3.93 2.72
CA THR A 305 28.99 -3.65 1.46
C THR A 305 27.50 -3.38 1.70
N THR A 306 26.90 -2.54 0.87
CA THR A 306 25.47 -2.25 0.89
C THR A 306 24.86 -2.76 -0.40
N VAL A 307 23.80 -3.55 -0.29
CA VAL A 307 23.19 -4.28 -1.40
C VAL A 307 21.68 -4.30 -1.26
N ASN A 308 20.96 -4.54 -2.36
CA ASN A 308 19.53 -4.75 -2.32
C ASN A 308 19.16 -6.20 -1.89
N ARG A 309 17.87 -6.48 -1.68
CA ARG A 309 17.40 -7.78 -1.19
C ARG A 309 17.72 -8.96 -2.11
N LYS A 310 17.77 -8.75 -3.42
CA LYS A 310 18.10 -9.82 -4.39
C LYS A 310 19.58 -10.14 -4.32
N GLU A 311 20.40 -9.11 -4.27
CA GLU A 311 21.87 -9.23 -4.19
C GLU A 311 22.31 -9.86 -2.89
N TYR A 312 21.73 -9.46 -1.73
CA TYR A 312 22.12 -10.06 -0.47
C TYR A 312 21.82 -11.56 -0.41
N ASN A 313 20.69 -12.00 -0.99
CA ASN A 313 20.39 -13.42 -1.09
C ASN A 313 21.45 -14.17 -1.90
N LYS A 314 21.88 -13.60 -3.04
CA LYS A 314 22.96 -14.17 -3.86
C LYS A 314 24.26 -14.27 -3.07
N ILE A 315 24.66 -13.20 -2.36
CA ILE A 315 25.84 -13.21 -1.47
C ILE A 315 25.72 -14.30 -0.41
N LYS A 316 24.60 -14.37 0.30
CA LYS A 316 24.36 -15.35 1.37
C LYS A 316 24.56 -16.78 0.90
N TYR A 317 24.04 -17.14 -0.29
CA TYR A 317 24.19 -18.49 -0.83
C TYR A 317 25.60 -18.77 -1.36
N SER A 318 26.22 -17.78 -2.03
CA SER A 318 27.56 -17.93 -2.60
C SER A 318 28.65 -17.89 -1.53
N ALA A 319 28.49 -17.07 -0.51
CA ALA A 319 29.44 -16.97 0.61
C ALA A 319 29.65 -18.31 1.32
N LYS A 320 28.58 -19.06 1.57
CA LYS A 320 28.67 -20.39 2.18
C LYS A 320 29.45 -21.40 1.32
N LYS A 321 29.41 -21.23 0.00
CA LYS A 321 30.18 -22.08 -0.93
C LYS A 321 31.65 -21.68 -0.98
N LEU A 322 31.93 -20.36 -0.93
CA LEU A 322 33.27 -19.80 -0.98
C LEU A 322 34.06 -20.00 0.31
N ASP A 323 33.39 -19.82 1.45
CA ASP A 323 33.96 -20.01 2.78
C ASP A 323 32.87 -20.52 3.74
N PRO A 324 32.81 -21.83 4.01
CA PRO A 324 31.83 -22.41 4.92
C PRO A 324 31.90 -21.87 6.36
N LYS A 325 33.02 -21.25 6.75
CA LYS A 325 33.25 -20.65 8.07
C LYS A 325 33.05 -19.12 8.07
N CYS A 326 32.58 -18.53 6.97
CA CYS A 326 32.31 -17.11 6.93
C CYS A 326 31.20 -16.73 7.91
N PHE A 327 31.33 -15.55 8.50
CA PHE A 327 30.32 -14.97 9.37
C PHE A 327 29.76 -13.69 8.71
N ILE A 328 28.43 -13.61 8.61
CA ILE A 328 27.76 -12.51 7.93
C ILE A 328 26.75 -11.89 8.88
N THR A 329 26.91 -10.59 9.16
CA THR A 329 25.90 -9.78 9.83
C THR A 329 25.16 -8.95 8.79
N ILE A 330 23.84 -8.94 8.86
CA ILE A 330 22.98 -8.19 7.96
C ILE A 330 22.23 -7.15 8.78
N ILE A 331 22.39 -5.88 8.40
CA ILE A 331 21.75 -4.74 9.05
C ILE A 331 20.77 -4.13 8.05
N SER A 332 19.54 -3.89 8.47
CA SER A 332 18.57 -3.16 7.65
C SER A 332 18.89 -1.67 7.70
N ASN A 333 19.06 -1.05 6.53
CA ASN A 333 19.31 0.38 6.48
C ASN A 333 17.96 1.10 6.46
N THR A 334 17.85 2.18 7.20
CA THR A 334 16.71 3.08 7.10
C THR A 334 16.75 3.82 5.77
N GLU A 335 17.97 4.27 5.38
CA GLU A 335 18.23 4.98 4.14
C GLU A 335 19.65 4.74 3.68
N THR A 336 19.87 4.78 2.38
CA THR A 336 21.21 4.72 1.77
C THR A 336 21.31 5.79 0.71
N LEU A 337 22.19 6.77 0.93
CA LEU A 337 22.42 7.91 0.05
C LEU A 337 23.78 7.79 -0.63
N GLY A 338 23.88 8.20 -1.88
CA GLY A 338 25.12 8.24 -2.64
C GLY A 338 25.03 7.56 -4.00
N GLU A 339 26.14 7.51 -4.70
CA GLU A 339 26.25 6.95 -6.04
C GLU A 339 25.83 5.46 -6.07
N GLY A 340 24.94 5.11 -6.99
CA GLY A 340 24.37 3.77 -7.08
C GLY A 340 23.16 3.50 -6.15
N PHE A 341 22.77 4.50 -5.35
CA PHE A 341 21.61 4.50 -4.45
C PHE A 341 20.79 5.79 -4.63
N THR A 342 20.11 6.23 -3.59
CA THR A 342 19.39 7.52 -3.61
C THR A 342 20.40 8.67 -3.70
N PRO A 343 20.26 9.62 -4.64
CA PRO A 343 21.15 10.78 -4.71
C PRO A 343 21.16 11.58 -3.39
N LEU A 344 22.29 12.18 -3.07
CA LEU A 344 22.36 13.16 -1.99
C LEU A 344 21.47 14.38 -2.34
N PRO A 345 20.80 15.00 -1.37
CA PRO A 345 19.94 16.15 -1.58
C PRO A 345 20.73 17.40 -2.03
#